data_df7ba7972dba295845a6eec00ddea97a
#
_entry.id   df7ba7972dba295845a6eec00ddea97a
#
_cell.length_a   1.000
_cell.length_b   1.000
_cell.length_c   1.000
_cell.angle_alpha   90.00
_cell.angle_beta   90.00
_cell.angle_gamma   90.00
#
_symmetry.space_group_name_H-M   'P 1'
#
loop_
_entity.id
_entity.type
_entity.pdbx_description
1 polymer ?
#
loop_
_entity_poly.entity_id
_entity_poly.type
_entity_poly.pdbx_seq_one_letter_code
_entity_poly.pdbx_strand_id
1 'polypeptide(L)'
;MAVRIIIDRKVKKGKESDFSKLLRDLRLKAVPSKGYISGETLRALDDSHNYIVITTWQSADDWKKWEKSPERKKIQNKIEKLMARPTKTKIYLHA
;
A
#
# COMPACT_ATOMS: atom_id res chain seq x y z
N MET A 1 5.26 -0.43 -19.75
CA MET A 1 4.21 0.55 -19.53
C MET A 1 3.98 0.75 -18.05
N ALA A 2 4.04 1.98 -17.57
CA ALA A 2 3.85 2.25 -16.14
C ALA A 2 2.43 1.95 -15.70
N VAL A 3 2.30 1.47 -14.48
CA VAL A 3 1.01 1.17 -13.85
C VAL A 3 0.89 1.92 -12.53
N ARG A 4 -0.33 2.22 -12.13
CA ARG A 4 -0.63 2.80 -10.81
C ARG A 4 -1.43 1.78 -10.00
N ILE A 5 -1.01 1.61 -8.75
CA ILE A 5 -1.65 0.69 -7.82
C ILE A 5 -2.38 1.52 -6.78
N ILE A 6 -3.68 1.30 -6.67
CA ILE A 6 -4.52 1.97 -5.66
C ILE A 6 -4.81 0.94 -4.57
N ILE A 7 -4.40 1.25 -3.36
CA ILE A 7 -4.57 0.38 -2.20
C ILE A 7 -5.48 1.10 -1.20
N ASP A 8 -6.67 0.55 -0.98
CA ASP A 8 -7.68 1.12 -0.08
C ASP A 8 -7.65 0.37 1.25
N ARG A 9 -7.33 1.11 2.32
CA ARG A 9 -7.23 0.56 3.68
C ARG A 9 -8.11 1.34 4.64
N LYS A 10 -8.91 0.64 5.41
CA LYS A 10 -9.68 1.24 6.51
C LYS A 10 -9.13 0.74 7.84
N VAL A 11 -8.53 1.64 8.60
CA VAL A 11 -7.85 1.32 9.86
C VAL A 11 -8.85 1.27 11.01
N LYS A 12 -8.70 0.29 11.89
CA LYS A 12 -9.50 0.21 13.13
C LYS A 12 -9.25 1.45 13.99
N LYS A 13 -10.30 1.91 14.66
CA LYS A 13 -10.20 3.03 15.60
C LYS A 13 -9.14 2.75 16.67
N GLY A 14 -8.27 3.72 16.90
CA GLY A 14 -7.20 3.61 17.88
C GLY A 14 -5.94 2.93 17.38
N LYS A 15 -5.90 2.46 16.12
CA LYS A 15 -4.75 1.76 15.54
C LYS A 15 -3.98 2.60 14.52
N GLU A 16 -4.29 3.89 14.40
CA GLU A 16 -3.69 4.76 13.39
C GLU A 16 -2.18 4.90 13.58
N SER A 17 -1.72 5.02 14.82
CA SER A 17 -0.29 5.16 15.12
C SER A 17 0.50 3.90 14.72
N ASP A 18 -0.02 2.71 15.08
CA ASP A 18 0.61 1.44 14.72
C ASP A 18 0.62 1.25 13.21
N PHE A 19 -0.50 1.60 12.56
CA PHE A 19 -0.59 1.56 11.10
C PHE A 19 0.45 2.45 10.43
N SER A 20 0.63 3.68 10.91
CA SER A 20 1.61 4.61 10.34
C SER A 20 3.02 4.07 10.40
N LYS A 21 3.39 3.41 11.49
CA LYS A 21 4.70 2.78 11.65
C LYS A 21 4.91 1.65 10.65
N LEU A 22 3.91 0.77 10.52
CA LEU A 22 3.98 -0.34 9.57
C LEU A 22 4.00 0.14 8.12
N LEU A 23 3.25 1.18 7.81
CA LEU A 23 3.23 1.76 6.47
C LEU A 23 4.60 2.35 6.11
N ARG A 24 5.27 2.99 7.08
CA ARG A 24 6.63 3.50 6.89
C ARG A 24 7.60 2.36 6.59
N ASP A 25 7.52 1.27 7.36
CA ASP A 25 8.36 0.10 7.15
C ASP A 25 8.14 -0.49 5.75
N LEU A 26 6.89 -0.58 5.34
CA LEU A 26 6.52 -1.09 4.02
C LEU A 26 7.12 -0.21 2.92
N ARG A 27 7.04 1.11 3.07
CA ARG A 27 7.60 2.06 2.10
C ARG A 27 9.12 1.93 1.99
N LEU A 28 9.81 1.78 3.11
CA LEU A 28 11.26 1.62 3.13
C LEU A 28 11.72 0.39 2.36
N LYS A 29 10.90 -0.66 2.33
CA LYS A 29 11.18 -1.88 1.57
C LYS A 29 10.75 -1.75 0.10
N ALA A 30 9.69 -0.99 -0.17
CA ALA A 30 9.19 -0.82 -1.54
C ALA A 30 10.10 0.06 -2.39
N VAL A 31 10.60 1.16 -1.84
CA VAL A 31 11.38 2.16 -2.57
C VAL A 31 12.58 1.58 -3.33
N PRO A 32 13.41 0.70 -2.73
CA PRO A 32 14.53 0.10 -3.48
C PRO A 32 14.14 -1.06 -4.39
N SER A 33 12.87 -1.46 -4.42
CA SER A 33 12.42 -2.59 -5.23
C SER A 33 12.42 -2.25 -6.71
N LYS A 34 12.74 -3.24 -7.55
CA LYS A 34 12.80 -3.06 -9.00
C LYS A 34 11.47 -2.54 -9.52
N GLY A 35 11.55 -1.47 -10.31
CA GLY A 35 10.39 -0.90 -10.98
C GLY A 35 9.59 0.12 -10.16
N TYR A 36 9.91 0.30 -8.88
CA TYR A 36 9.26 1.33 -8.08
C TYR A 36 9.58 2.72 -8.62
N ILE A 37 8.56 3.55 -8.82
CA ILE A 37 8.73 4.93 -9.32
C ILE A 37 8.39 5.93 -8.23
N SER A 38 7.19 5.84 -7.66
CA SER A 38 6.74 6.80 -6.65
C SER A 38 5.58 6.24 -5.84
N GLY A 39 5.30 6.89 -4.72
CA GLY A 39 4.15 6.54 -3.89
C GLY A 39 3.71 7.72 -3.05
N GLU A 40 2.42 7.75 -2.74
CA GLU A 40 1.85 8.73 -1.82
C GLU A 40 0.73 8.09 -1.03
N THR A 41 0.48 8.62 0.15
CA THR A 41 -0.60 8.17 1.03
C THR A 41 -1.54 9.34 1.25
N LEU A 42 -2.83 9.10 0.99
CA LEU A 42 -3.89 10.07 1.19
C LEU A 42 -4.84 9.56 2.27
N ARG A 43 -5.41 10.47 3.03
CA ARG A 43 -6.44 10.16 4.01
C ARG A 43 -7.73 10.85 3.57
N ALA A 44 -8.86 10.13 3.65
CA ALA A 44 -10.14 10.71 3.26
C ALA A 44 -10.49 11.89 4.16
N LEU A 45 -11.01 12.96 3.56
CA LEU A 45 -11.41 14.16 4.29
C LEU A 45 -12.60 13.86 5.22
N ASP A 46 -13.52 13.02 4.77
CA ASP A 46 -14.75 12.68 5.47
C ASP A 46 -14.67 11.42 6.33
N ASP A 47 -13.54 10.72 6.32
CA ASP A 47 -13.32 9.53 7.13
C ASP A 47 -11.84 9.40 7.46
N SER A 48 -11.47 9.82 8.67
CA SER A 48 -10.08 9.84 9.12
C SER A 48 -9.44 8.47 9.27
N HIS A 49 -10.20 7.40 9.14
CA HIS A 49 -9.70 6.01 9.20
C HIS A 49 -9.48 5.41 7.82
N ASN A 50 -9.94 6.08 6.77
CA ASN A 50 -9.80 5.58 5.41
C ASN A 50 -8.57 6.19 4.73
N TYR A 51 -7.64 5.32 4.34
CA TYR A 51 -6.39 5.69 3.69
C TYR A 51 -6.35 5.09 2.30
N ILE A 52 -5.87 5.88 1.34
CA ILE A 52 -5.59 5.43 -0.02
C ILE A 52 -4.09 5.57 -0.24
N VAL A 53 -3.43 4.48 -0.61
CA VAL A 53 -2.03 4.51 -1.01
C VAL A 53 -1.99 4.37 -2.53
N ILE A 54 -1.31 5.29 -3.19
CA ILE A 54 -1.15 5.27 -4.64
C ILE A 54 0.34 5.07 -4.93
N THR A 55 0.69 3.96 -5.58
CA THR A 55 2.07 3.71 -5.99
C THR A 55 2.14 3.59 -7.50
N THR A 56 3.26 4.02 -8.06
CA THR A 56 3.52 3.93 -9.49
C THR A 56 4.70 2.99 -9.70
N TRP A 57 4.57 2.05 -10.62
CA TRP A 57 5.57 1.04 -10.96
C TRP A 57 5.82 1.03 -12.46
N GLN A 58 7.03 0.68 -12.89
CA GLN A 58 7.39 0.63 -14.30
C GLN A 58 6.54 -0.37 -15.08
N SER A 59 6.12 -1.47 -14.43
CA SER A 59 5.26 -2.48 -15.08
C SER A 59 4.40 -3.20 -14.04
N ALA A 60 3.33 -3.84 -14.52
CA ALA A 60 2.50 -4.69 -13.67
C ALA A 60 3.30 -5.86 -13.10
N ASP A 61 4.25 -6.40 -13.86
CA ASP A 61 5.08 -7.52 -13.40
C ASP A 61 5.97 -7.13 -12.24
N ASP A 62 6.56 -5.92 -12.27
CA ASP A 62 7.37 -5.41 -11.16
C ASP A 62 6.54 -5.26 -9.89
N TRP A 63 5.32 -4.72 -10.01
CA TRP A 63 4.39 -4.65 -8.89
C TRP A 63 4.06 -6.04 -8.35
N LYS A 64 3.74 -6.99 -9.22
CA LYS A 64 3.35 -8.34 -8.80
C LYS A 64 4.48 -9.06 -8.07
N LYS A 65 5.72 -8.87 -8.51
CA LYS A 65 6.89 -9.42 -7.81
C LYS A 65 7.02 -8.84 -6.41
N TRP A 66 6.87 -7.53 -6.26
CA TRP A 66 6.88 -6.88 -4.95
C TRP A 66 5.72 -7.38 -4.09
N GLU A 67 4.51 -7.41 -4.64
CA GLU A 67 3.32 -7.87 -3.93
C GLU A 67 3.50 -9.26 -3.33
N LYS A 68 4.16 -10.15 -4.05
CA LYS A 68 4.40 -11.55 -3.64
C LYS A 68 5.66 -11.73 -2.81
N SER A 69 6.46 -10.69 -2.64
CA SER A 69 7.72 -10.83 -1.91
C SER A 69 7.48 -11.20 -0.45
N PRO A 70 8.36 -12.02 0.16
CA PRO A 70 8.27 -12.36 1.58
C PRO A 70 8.33 -11.13 2.47
N GLU A 71 9.13 -10.13 2.09
CA GLU A 71 9.27 -8.89 2.84
C GLU A 71 7.96 -8.13 2.94
N ARG A 72 7.27 -7.96 1.81
CA ARG A 72 5.97 -7.30 1.79
C ARG A 72 4.91 -8.09 2.54
N LYS A 73 4.85 -9.38 2.32
CA LYS A 73 3.86 -10.25 2.96
C LYS A 73 3.95 -10.19 4.48
N LYS A 74 5.16 -10.19 5.01
CA LYS A 74 5.39 -10.11 6.46
C LYS A 74 4.79 -8.84 7.04
N ILE A 75 5.03 -7.70 6.40
CA ILE A 75 4.53 -6.41 6.87
C ILE A 75 3.02 -6.28 6.60
N GLN A 76 2.57 -6.68 5.41
CA GLN A 76 1.16 -6.61 5.05
C GLN A 76 0.29 -7.47 5.96
N ASN A 77 0.77 -8.63 6.39
CA ASN A 77 0.04 -9.47 7.34
C ASN A 77 -0.18 -8.76 8.69
N LYS A 78 0.81 -8.01 9.13
CA LYS A 78 0.68 -7.18 10.35
C LYS A 78 -0.31 -6.04 10.13
N ILE A 79 -0.27 -5.41 8.96
CA ILE A 79 -1.20 -4.33 8.61
C ILE A 79 -2.65 -4.85 8.61
N GLU A 80 -2.90 -6.03 8.02
CA GLU A 80 -4.24 -6.59 7.94
C GLU A 80 -4.91 -6.75 9.31
N LYS A 81 -4.14 -7.05 10.35
CA LYS A 81 -4.66 -7.17 11.72
C LYS A 81 -5.18 -5.85 12.27
N LEU A 82 -4.76 -4.73 11.70
CA LEU A 82 -5.17 -3.38 12.12
C LEU A 82 -6.32 -2.84 11.27
N MET A 83 -6.78 -3.60 10.27
CA MET A 83 -7.79 -3.13 9.33
C MET A 83 -9.20 -3.44 9.83
N ALA A 84 -10.11 -2.47 9.66
CA ALA A 84 -11.53 -2.65 9.95
C ALA A 84 -12.24 -3.50 8.90
N ARG A 85 -11.64 -3.62 7.71
CA ARG A 85 -12.10 -4.47 6.60
C ARG A 85 -10.88 -4.91 5.80
N PRO A 86 -10.97 -5.96 4.95
CA PRO A 86 -9.85 -6.39 4.12
C PRO A 86 -9.35 -5.27 3.22
N THR A 87 -8.03 -5.17 3.08
CA THR A 87 -7.39 -4.25 2.15
C THR A 87 -7.83 -4.55 0.71
N LYS A 88 -8.18 -3.52 -0.05
CA LYS A 88 -8.54 -3.65 -1.45
C LYS A 88 -7.43 -3.08 -2.31
N THR A 89 -7.00 -3.84 -3.32
CA THR A 89 -5.93 -3.43 -4.22
C THR A 89 -6.42 -3.49 -5.65
N LYS A 90 -6.15 -2.44 -6.41
CA LYS A 90 -6.53 -2.39 -7.82
C LYS A 90 -5.40 -1.80 -8.66
N ILE A 91 -5.16 -2.40 -9.82
CA ILE A 91 -4.12 -1.99 -10.75
C ILE A 91 -4.77 -1.18 -11.87
N TYR A 92 -4.21 -0.01 -12.15
CA TYR A 92 -4.67 0.87 -13.22
C TYR A 92 -3.58 1.11 -14.24
N LEU A 93 -3.96 1.14 -15.50
CA LEU A 93 -3.12 1.59 -16.60
C LEU A 93 -3.53 3.01 -16.98
N HIS A 94 -2.60 3.77 -17.54
CA HIS A 94 -2.98 5.05 -18.15
C HIS A 94 -3.89 4.80 -19.34
N ALA A 95 -5.00 5.52 -19.38
CA ALA A 95 -5.96 5.42 -20.46
C ALA A 95 -5.49 6.17 -21.72
#